data_c2de4aca507e38d41eb11c3309c738b4
#
_entry.id   c2de4aca507e38d41eb11c3309c738b4
#
_cell.length_a   1.000
_cell.length_b   1.000
_cell.length_c   1.000
_cell.angle_alpha   90.00
_cell.angle_beta   90.00
_cell.angle_gamma   90.00
#
_symmetry.space_group_name_H-M   'P 1'
#
loop_
_entity.id
_entity.type
_entity.pdbx_description
1 polymer ?
#
loop_
_entity_poly.entity_id
_entity_poly.type
_entity_poly.pdbx_seq_one_letter_code
_entity_poly.pdbx_strand_id
1 'polypeptide(L)'
;MSNTVKRGRPSKKVVNNPTQSVVVKTVKMDNMEFNKKLFEPMKTGTKVDAFFSMEGGVMPGTNVVVTGDPGVGKTTVLLDILADLNLQGKKCLFISGEMNAIDMVGYVKRFPKFGDVDILFMGDYAEVNPDVVLRTALKEGYDCVLIDSLAEISDNYVDYFGGTGKSNTNRILQLLDEHNQANNDDKINSTFLIIQQVTKGGTFVGSNKIKHMTTAMGHLKFDSDGGR
;
A
#
# COMPACT_ATOMS: atom_id res chain seq x y z
N MET A 1 5.27 4.74 -67.69
CA MET A 1 6.05 5.74 -66.92
C MET A 1 5.33 5.95 -65.58
N SER A 2 5.87 5.37 -64.53
CA SER A 2 5.26 5.36 -63.20
C SER A 2 5.92 6.48 -62.37
N ASN A 3 5.13 7.49 -61.98
CA ASN A 3 5.58 8.56 -61.11
C ASN A 3 5.42 8.15 -59.63
N THR A 4 6.53 7.85 -59.01
CA THR A 4 6.60 7.57 -57.56
C THR A 4 6.75 8.89 -56.83
N VAL A 5 5.67 9.32 -56.14
CA VAL A 5 5.70 10.49 -55.23
C VAL A 5 6.36 10.10 -53.93
N LYS A 6 7.54 10.64 -53.64
CA LYS A 6 8.20 10.52 -52.34
C LYS A 6 7.45 11.38 -51.30
N ARG A 7 6.78 10.75 -50.32
CA ARG A 7 6.21 11.43 -49.15
C ARG A 7 7.34 11.86 -48.21
N GLY A 8 7.59 13.15 -48.14
CA GLY A 8 8.52 13.75 -47.18
C GLY A 8 8.03 13.55 -45.73
N ARG A 9 8.98 13.25 -44.84
CA ARG A 9 8.76 13.10 -43.38
C ARG A 9 8.37 14.49 -42.85
N PRO A 10 7.27 14.60 -42.01
CA PRO A 10 6.89 15.90 -41.47
C PRO A 10 7.99 16.42 -40.53
N SER A 11 8.39 17.67 -40.69
CA SER A 11 9.34 18.33 -39.81
C SER A 11 8.78 18.47 -38.41
N LYS A 12 9.56 18.05 -37.40
CA LYS A 12 9.23 18.29 -35.98
C LYS A 12 9.21 19.80 -35.75
N LYS A 13 8.04 20.36 -35.42
CA LYS A 13 7.96 21.72 -34.91
C LYS A 13 8.72 21.76 -33.58
N VAL A 14 9.79 22.52 -33.52
CA VAL A 14 10.48 22.86 -32.27
C VAL A 14 9.56 23.83 -31.54
N VAL A 15 8.90 23.34 -30.49
CA VAL A 15 8.17 24.19 -29.56
C VAL A 15 9.22 24.79 -28.62
N ASN A 16 9.57 26.06 -28.84
CA ASN A 16 10.36 26.83 -27.88
C ASN A 16 9.48 27.11 -26.66
N ASN A 17 9.52 26.22 -25.66
CA ASN A 17 9.01 26.56 -24.34
C ASN A 17 9.98 27.57 -23.71
N PRO A 18 9.48 28.68 -23.14
CA PRO A 18 10.32 29.58 -22.36
C PRO A 18 10.94 28.75 -21.22
N THR A 19 12.26 28.84 -21.10
CA THR A 19 13.04 28.15 -20.05
C THR A 19 12.59 28.71 -18.72
N GLN A 20 11.67 28.01 -18.05
CA GLN A 20 11.38 28.28 -16.64
C GLN A 20 12.66 27.99 -15.87
N SER A 21 13.20 28.99 -15.20
CA SER A 21 14.34 28.82 -14.30
C SER A 21 13.89 27.97 -13.11
N VAL A 22 14.32 26.71 -13.09
CA VAL A 22 14.07 25.80 -11.98
C VAL A 22 15.11 26.09 -10.90
N VAL A 23 14.67 26.50 -9.72
CA VAL A 23 15.53 26.64 -8.54
C VAL A 23 15.63 25.28 -7.86
N VAL A 24 16.79 24.65 -7.94
CA VAL A 24 17.09 23.39 -7.25
C VAL A 24 17.70 23.71 -5.89
N LYS A 25 17.07 23.21 -4.82
CA LYS A 25 17.59 23.30 -3.45
C LYS A 25 18.23 21.97 -3.08
N THR A 26 19.44 22.02 -2.56
CA THR A 26 20.14 20.87 -1.98
C THR A 26 20.37 21.13 -0.48
N VAL A 27 20.29 20.10 0.32
CA VAL A 27 20.59 20.13 1.76
C VAL A 27 21.66 19.10 2.07
N LYS A 28 22.49 19.37 3.09
CA LYS A 28 23.43 18.37 3.61
C LYS A 28 22.64 17.34 4.42
N MET A 29 23.03 16.07 4.36
CA MET A 29 22.35 15.00 5.10
C MET A 29 22.33 15.28 6.60
N ASP A 30 23.39 15.81 7.18
CA ASP A 30 23.49 16.14 8.61
C ASP A 30 22.52 17.27 9.04
N ASN A 31 21.98 18.04 8.08
CA ASN A 31 21.04 19.12 8.35
C ASN A 31 19.56 18.68 8.15
N MET A 32 19.34 17.38 7.92
CA MET A 32 17.99 16.85 7.81
C MET A 32 17.40 16.61 9.20
N GLU A 33 16.37 17.36 9.55
CA GLU A 33 15.62 17.16 10.78
C GLU A 33 14.54 16.10 10.56
N PHE A 34 14.57 15.06 11.38
CA PHE A 34 13.60 13.97 11.34
C PHE A 34 12.84 13.88 12.66
N ASN A 35 11.58 13.52 12.58
CA ASN A 35 10.81 13.19 13.78
C ASN A 35 11.35 11.88 14.38
N LYS A 36 11.83 11.93 15.63
CA LYS A 36 12.39 10.77 16.33
C LYS A 36 11.42 9.58 16.38
N LYS A 37 10.11 9.83 16.41
CA LYS A 37 9.08 8.78 16.40
C LYS A 37 9.11 7.89 15.15
N LEU A 38 9.68 8.38 14.02
CA LEU A 38 9.83 7.58 12.81
C LEU A 38 10.90 6.47 12.96
N PHE A 39 11.73 6.54 13.99
CA PHE A 39 12.76 5.54 14.28
C PHE A 39 12.40 4.63 15.46
N GLU A 40 11.25 4.82 16.07
CA GLU A 40 10.75 3.99 17.17
C GLU A 40 9.82 2.91 16.60
N PRO A 41 10.24 1.61 16.59
CA PRO A 41 9.40 0.56 16.04
C PRO A 41 8.11 0.41 16.83
N MET A 42 7.02 0.21 16.10
CA MET A 42 5.72 -0.12 16.67
C MET A 42 5.72 -1.60 17.07
N LYS A 43 5.53 -1.88 18.35
CA LYS A 43 5.58 -3.24 18.89
C LYS A 43 4.17 -3.81 19.03
N THR A 44 4.01 -5.07 18.63
CA THR A 44 2.80 -5.85 18.88
C THR A 44 2.77 -6.41 20.30
N GLY A 45 3.93 -6.48 20.96
CA GLY A 45 4.11 -7.17 22.24
C GLY A 45 4.20 -8.69 22.10
N THR A 46 4.37 -9.21 20.89
CA THR A 46 4.44 -10.64 20.58
C THR A 46 5.77 -11.03 19.93
N LYS A 47 5.98 -12.34 19.75
CA LYS A 47 7.18 -12.86 19.06
C LYS A 47 7.30 -12.39 17.60
N VAL A 48 6.20 -11.93 17.00
CA VAL A 48 6.15 -11.42 15.63
C VAL A 48 7.00 -10.16 15.46
N ASP A 49 7.24 -9.40 16.53
CA ASP A 49 8.06 -8.20 16.52
C ASP A 49 9.47 -8.46 15.97
N ALA A 50 10.07 -9.62 16.29
CA ALA A 50 11.39 -10.00 15.80
C ALA A 50 11.43 -10.29 14.28
N PHE A 51 10.26 -10.48 13.64
CA PHE A 51 10.17 -10.73 12.21
C PHE A 51 10.28 -9.44 11.38
N PHE A 52 9.83 -8.30 11.91
CA PHE A 52 9.72 -7.06 11.14
C PHE A 52 11.01 -6.24 11.11
N SER A 53 11.78 -6.23 12.19
CA SER A 53 13.03 -5.49 12.25
C SER A 53 13.99 -6.08 13.28
N MET A 54 15.29 -5.76 13.17
CA MET A 54 16.31 -6.16 14.15
C MET A 54 16.05 -5.55 15.52
N GLU A 55 15.38 -4.41 15.59
CA GLU A 55 15.04 -3.70 16.83
C GLU A 55 13.74 -4.23 17.46
N GLY A 56 13.05 -5.12 16.73
CA GLY A 56 11.77 -5.70 17.11
C GLY A 56 10.60 -4.74 16.92
N GLY A 57 9.68 -5.09 16.00
CA GLY A 57 8.48 -4.32 15.72
C GLY A 57 8.44 -3.74 14.31
N VAL A 58 7.29 -3.19 13.96
CA VAL A 58 7.00 -2.63 12.63
C VAL A 58 7.53 -1.20 12.56
N MET A 59 8.38 -0.92 11.58
CA MET A 59 8.97 0.44 11.43
C MET A 59 7.93 1.42 10.89
N PRO A 60 7.79 2.62 11.50
CA PRO A 60 6.89 3.67 11.03
C PRO A 60 7.22 4.13 9.60
N GLY A 61 6.20 4.50 8.84
CA GLY A 61 6.35 5.06 7.50
C GLY A 61 6.89 4.09 6.45
N THR A 62 6.82 2.77 6.71
CA THR A 62 7.32 1.73 5.81
C THR A 62 6.20 1.02 5.06
N ASN A 63 6.55 0.44 3.91
CA ASN A 63 5.65 -0.41 3.13
C ASN A 63 6.11 -1.86 3.23
N VAL A 64 5.32 -2.71 3.85
CA VAL A 64 5.57 -4.16 3.98
C VAL A 64 4.59 -4.91 3.10
N VAL A 65 5.08 -5.66 2.14
CA VAL A 65 4.24 -6.49 1.26
C VAL A 65 4.28 -7.94 1.71
N VAL A 66 3.10 -8.52 1.88
CA VAL A 66 2.95 -9.93 2.23
C VAL A 66 2.26 -10.67 1.09
N THR A 67 2.91 -11.76 0.67
CA THR A 67 2.44 -12.66 -0.38
C THR A 67 2.22 -14.06 0.17
N GLY A 68 1.61 -14.93 -0.60
CA GLY A 68 1.41 -16.35 -0.26
C GLY A 68 0.19 -16.91 -0.98
N ASP A 69 0.09 -18.24 -0.96
CA ASP A 69 -1.00 -18.94 -1.62
C ASP A 69 -2.39 -18.57 -1.06
N PRO A 70 -3.45 -18.73 -1.84
CA PRO A 70 -4.81 -18.61 -1.33
C PRO A 70 -5.04 -19.52 -0.12
N GLY A 71 -5.71 -19.01 0.91
CA GLY A 71 -6.05 -19.78 2.10
C GLY A 71 -4.91 -19.98 3.12
N VAL A 72 -3.67 -19.51 2.86
CA VAL A 72 -2.55 -19.64 3.80
C VAL A 72 -2.71 -18.79 5.08
N GLY A 73 -3.72 -17.92 5.14
CA GLY A 73 -4.06 -17.11 6.31
C GLY A 73 -3.45 -15.70 6.34
N LYS A 74 -3.07 -15.13 5.20
CA LYS A 74 -2.50 -13.77 5.10
C LYS A 74 -3.34 -12.73 5.85
N THR A 75 -4.62 -12.64 5.50
CA THR A 75 -5.57 -11.72 6.14
C THR A 75 -5.62 -11.91 7.65
N THR A 76 -5.76 -13.15 8.11
CA THR A 76 -5.87 -13.46 9.55
C THR A 76 -4.61 -13.03 10.29
N VAL A 77 -3.41 -13.36 9.77
CA VAL A 77 -2.13 -13.01 10.41
C VAL A 77 -1.92 -11.51 10.45
N LEU A 78 -2.22 -10.80 9.36
CA LEU A 78 -2.01 -9.35 9.32
C LEU A 78 -3.05 -8.57 10.12
N LEU A 79 -4.30 -9.04 10.18
CA LEU A 79 -5.31 -8.50 11.10
C LEU A 79 -4.93 -8.73 12.56
N ASP A 80 -4.34 -9.89 12.87
CA ASP A 80 -3.85 -10.20 14.21
C ASP A 80 -2.77 -9.21 14.65
N ILE A 81 -1.80 -8.95 13.77
CA ILE A 81 -0.75 -7.95 13.97
C ILE A 81 -1.35 -6.54 14.13
N LEU A 82 -2.27 -6.16 13.26
CA LEU A 82 -2.93 -4.85 13.29
C LEU A 82 -3.70 -4.64 14.60
N ALA A 83 -4.44 -5.66 15.05
CA ALA A 83 -5.17 -5.62 16.31
C ALA A 83 -4.22 -5.54 17.52
N ASP A 84 -3.10 -6.27 17.50
CA ASP A 84 -2.10 -6.18 18.56
C ASP A 84 -1.46 -4.79 18.63
N LEU A 85 -1.15 -4.16 17.49
CA LEU A 85 -0.70 -2.76 17.44
C LEU A 85 -1.76 -1.81 18.01
N ASN A 86 -3.03 -2.04 17.68
CA ASN A 86 -4.14 -1.24 18.18
C ASN A 86 -4.27 -1.35 19.71
N LEU A 87 -4.11 -2.56 20.28
CA LEU A 87 -4.07 -2.78 21.71
C LEU A 87 -2.89 -2.09 22.41
N GLN A 88 -1.79 -1.84 21.69
CA GLN A 88 -0.66 -1.05 22.17
C GLN A 88 -0.84 0.47 21.98
N GLY A 89 -2.06 0.91 21.66
CA GLY A 89 -2.42 2.33 21.52
C GLY A 89 -2.05 2.95 20.19
N LYS A 90 -1.78 2.15 19.15
CA LYS A 90 -1.62 2.64 17.78
C LYS A 90 -2.97 2.78 17.11
N LYS A 91 -3.18 3.85 16.37
CA LYS A 91 -4.39 4.02 15.55
C LYS A 91 -4.26 3.20 14.28
N CYS A 92 -5.10 2.19 14.11
CA CYS A 92 -4.99 1.21 13.05
C CYS A 92 -6.22 1.22 12.14
N LEU A 93 -6.01 1.01 10.82
CA LEU A 93 -7.07 0.92 9.81
C LEU A 93 -6.91 -0.35 8.99
N PHE A 94 -8.01 -1.06 8.78
CA PHE A 94 -8.11 -2.12 7.78
C PHE A 94 -8.88 -1.62 6.56
N ILE A 95 -8.26 -1.62 5.38
CA ILE A 95 -8.90 -1.32 4.09
C ILE A 95 -9.17 -2.64 3.39
N SER A 96 -10.44 -3.00 3.28
CA SER A 96 -10.90 -4.23 2.64
C SER A 96 -11.37 -3.97 1.21
N GLY A 97 -10.76 -4.66 0.25
CA GLY A 97 -11.24 -4.76 -1.13
C GLY A 97 -12.05 -6.02 -1.39
N GLU A 98 -11.85 -7.08 -0.60
CA GLU A 98 -12.47 -8.39 -0.81
C GLU A 98 -13.69 -8.64 0.08
N MET A 99 -13.57 -8.32 1.37
CA MET A 99 -14.56 -8.68 2.38
C MET A 99 -15.59 -7.58 2.59
N ASN A 100 -16.80 -7.99 2.93
CA ASN A 100 -17.89 -7.13 3.35
C ASN A 100 -18.13 -7.22 4.87
N ALA A 101 -19.09 -6.44 5.38
CA ALA A 101 -19.41 -6.40 6.81
C ALA A 101 -19.86 -7.77 7.36
N ILE A 102 -20.53 -8.61 6.55
CA ILE A 102 -21.00 -9.93 6.98
C ILE A 102 -19.80 -10.85 7.23
N ASP A 103 -18.82 -10.83 6.33
CA ASP A 103 -17.59 -11.61 6.47
C ASP A 103 -16.84 -11.22 7.73
N MET A 104 -16.76 -9.90 8.01
CA MET A 104 -16.08 -9.38 9.21
C MET A 104 -16.74 -9.78 10.50
N VAL A 105 -18.07 -9.90 10.58
CA VAL A 105 -18.76 -10.44 11.76
C VAL A 105 -18.24 -11.84 12.10
N GLY A 106 -17.99 -12.68 11.09
CA GLY A 106 -17.39 -14.01 11.28
C GLY A 106 -15.97 -13.97 11.84
N TYR A 107 -15.16 -13.01 11.37
CA TYR A 107 -13.81 -12.79 11.89
C TYR A 107 -13.81 -12.30 13.34
N VAL A 108 -14.60 -11.27 13.67
CA VAL A 108 -14.70 -10.70 15.02
C VAL A 108 -15.23 -11.72 16.01
N LYS A 109 -16.20 -12.57 15.64
CA LYS A 109 -16.67 -13.66 16.50
C LYS A 109 -15.56 -14.66 16.86
N ARG A 110 -14.65 -14.92 15.90
CA ARG A 110 -13.54 -15.86 16.09
C ARG A 110 -12.36 -15.21 16.82
N PHE A 111 -12.12 -13.94 16.57
CA PHE A 111 -11.02 -13.14 17.08
C PHE A 111 -11.53 -11.79 17.60
N PRO A 112 -12.09 -11.74 18.85
CA PRO A 112 -12.75 -10.55 19.38
C PRO A 112 -11.89 -9.27 19.33
N LYS A 113 -10.56 -9.39 19.44
CA LYS A 113 -9.63 -8.25 19.38
C LYS A 113 -9.65 -7.50 18.04
N PHE A 114 -10.17 -8.10 16.96
CA PHE A 114 -10.30 -7.41 15.68
C PHE A 114 -11.42 -6.35 15.66
N GLY A 115 -12.35 -6.45 16.62
CA GLY A 115 -13.50 -5.56 16.69
C GLY A 115 -13.17 -4.10 17.04
N ASP A 116 -11.98 -3.84 17.58
CA ASP A 116 -11.54 -2.49 17.94
C ASP A 116 -10.72 -1.80 16.82
N VAL A 117 -10.48 -2.50 15.71
CA VAL A 117 -9.76 -1.94 14.55
C VAL A 117 -10.75 -1.23 13.63
N ASP A 118 -10.45 0.01 13.24
CA ASP A 118 -11.24 0.72 12.24
C ASP A 118 -11.19 -0.01 10.89
N ILE A 119 -12.32 -0.04 10.17
CA ILE A 119 -12.40 -0.68 8.85
C ILE A 119 -13.02 0.24 7.81
N LEU A 120 -12.45 0.20 6.60
CA LEU A 120 -12.98 0.81 5.38
C LEU A 120 -13.29 -0.29 4.36
N PHE A 121 -14.55 -0.45 4.00
CA PHE A 121 -14.96 -1.32 2.90
C PHE A 121 -14.96 -0.53 1.59
N MET A 122 -14.04 -0.84 0.69
CA MET A 122 -13.96 -0.13 -0.60
C MET A 122 -15.19 -0.34 -1.49
N GLY A 123 -15.83 -1.50 -1.36
CA GLY A 123 -17.07 -1.81 -2.09
C GLY A 123 -18.24 -0.87 -1.78
N ASP A 124 -18.29 -0.28 -0.58
CA ASP A 124 -19.34 0.68 -0.20
C ASP A 124 -19.23 2.01 -0.95
N TYR A 125 -18.11 2.24 -1.62
CA TYR A 125 -17.76 3.49 -2.33
C TYR A 125 -17.58 3.28 -3.84
N ALA A 126 -18.20 2.25 -4.43
CA ALA A 126 -18.02 1.90 -5.86
C ALA A 126 -18.31 3.07 -6.82
N GLU A 127 -19.27 3.93 -6.49
CA GLU A 127 -19.65 5.11 -7.28
C GLU A 127 -18.80 6.36 -6.96
N VAL A 128 -17.88 6.29 -5.99
CA VAL A 128 -17.07 7.42 -5.53
C VAL A 128 -15.64 7.28 -6.06
N ASN A 129 -15.04 8.43 -6.40
CA ASN A 129 -13.64 8.45 -6.82
C ASN A 129 -12.74 7.77 -5.76
N PRO A 130 -12.11 6.62 -6.06
CA PRO A 130 -11.36 5.85 -5.08
C PRO A 130 -10.10 6.57 -4.55
N ASP A 131 -9.47 7.48 -5.32
CA ASP A 131 -8.39 8.34 -4.80
C ASP A 131 -8.90 9.24 -3.67
N VAL A 132 -10.11 9.81 -3.83
CA VAL A 132 -10.71 10.68 -2.81
C VAL A 132 -11.03 9.87 -1.56
N VAL A 133 -11.57 8.66 -1.72
CA VAL A 133 -11.90 7.76 -0.59
C VAL A 133 -10.63 7.45 0.21
N LEU A 134 -9.58 6.95 -0.46
CA LEU A 134 -8.33 6.61 0.21
C LEU A 134 -7.65 7.82 0.86
N ARG A 135 -7.54 8.96 0.15
CA ARG A 135 -6.93 10.18 0.71
C ARG A 135 -7.71 10.70 1.90
N THR A 136 -9.04 10.62 1.88
CA THR A 136 -9.88 11.06 3.00
C THR A 136 -9.68 10.17 4.22
N ALA A 137 -9.67 8.85 4.02
CA ALA A 137 -9.41 7.90 5.11
C ALA A 137 -8.02 8.10 5.72
N LEU A 138 -6.97 8.23 4.89
CA LEU A 138 -5.60 8.38 5.37
C LEU A 138 -5.34 9.71 6.12
N LYS A 139 -6.10 10.78 5.82
CA LYS A 139 -6.02 12.06 6.55
C LYS A 139 -6.42 11.95 8.02
N GLU A 140 -7.15 10.91 8.40
CA GLU A 140 -7.52 10.65 9.80
C GLU A 140 -6.31 10.30 10.68
N GLY A 141 -5.14 10.06 10.10
CA GLY A 141 -3.87 9.90 10.81
C GLY A 141 -3.71 8.52 11.46
N TYR A 142 -3.71 7.47 10.65
CA TYR A 142 -3.46 6.10 11.12
C TYR A 142 -1.95 5.81 11.18
N ASP A 143 -1.50 5.19 12.27
CA ASP A 143 -0.12 4.72 12.44
C ASP A 143 0.17 3.52 11.53
N CYS A 144 -0.79 2.58 11.43
CA CYS A 144 -0.65 1.38 10.63
C CYS A 144 -1.94 1.10 9.84
N VAL A 145 -1.78 0.82 8.55
CA VAL A 145 -2.88 0.55 7.62
C VAL A 145 -2.66 -0.79 6.93
N LEU A 146 -3.61 -1.71 7.07
CA LEU A 146 -3.63 -2.98 6.32
C LEU A 146 -4.48 -2.81 5.06
N ILE A 147 -3.95 -3.23 3.91
CA ILE A 147 -4.63 -3.26 2.61
C ILE A 147 -4.80 -4.71 2.16
N ASP A 148 -6.04 -5.17 2.03
CA ASP A 148 -6.37 -6.55 1.61
C ASP A 148 -7.50 -6.60 0.57
N SER A 149 -7.17 -6.86 -0.66
CA SER A 149 -5.85 -6.95 -1.27
C SER A 149 -5.62 -5.78 -2.22
N LEU A 150 -4.35 -5.49 -2.49
CA LEU A 150 -4.00 -4.45 -3.47
C LEU A 150 -4.57 -4.73 -4.86
N ALA A 151 -4.70 -6.02 -5.24
CA ALA A 151 -5.29 -6.42 -6.51
C ALA A 151 -6.76 -6.01 -6.59
N GLU A 152 -7.57 -6.33 -5.59
CA GLU A 152 -9.00 -6.01 -5.55
C GLU A 152 -9.25 -4.50 -5.53
N ILE A 153 -8.44 -3.75 -4.74
CA ILE A 153 -8.55 -2.28 -4.77
C ILE A 153 -8.14 -1.74 -6.16
N SER A 154 -7.16 -2.35 -6.81
CA SER A 154 -6.79 -1.98 -8.19
C SER A 154 -7.93 -2.23 -9.17
N ASP A 155 -8.74 -3.27 -8.98
CA ASP A 155 -9.91 -3.56 -9.82
C ASP A 155 -11.02 -2.50 -9.60
N ASN A 156 -11.26 -2.04 -8.36
CA ASN A 156 -12.16 -0.89 -8.13
C ASN A 156 -11.67 0.37 -8.88
N TYR A 157 -10.36 0.58 -8.98
CA TYR A 157 -9.78 1.67 -9.77
C TYR A 157 -9.97 1.47 -11.26
N VAL A 158 -9.89 0.22 -11.77
CA VAL A 158 -10.17 -0.10 -13.18
C VAL A 158 -11.63 0.21 -13.50
N ASP A 159 -12.55 -0.18 -12.62
CA ASP A 159 -13.99 0.05 -12.81
C ASP A 159 -14.31 1.55 -12.87
N TYR A 160 -13.67 2.36 -12.05
CA TYR A 160 -13.94 3.79 -11.99
C TYR A 160 -13.20 4.60 -13.08
N PHE A 161 -11.90 4.36 -13.28
CA PHE A 161 -11.05 5.15 -14.19
C PHE A 161 -10.82 4.49 -15.54
N GLY A 162 -11.12 3.21 -15.68
CA GLY A 162 -10.65 2.39 -16.81
C GLY A 162 -9.15 2.07 -16.72
N GLY A 163 -8.58 1.67 -17.86
CA GLY A 163 -7.17 1.32 -17.94
C GLY A 163 -6.88 -0.13 -17.58
N THR A 164 -5.69 -0.41 -17.05
CA THR A 164 -5.24 -1.76 -16.69
C THR A 164 -5.00 -1.87 -15.19
N GLY A 165 -5.12 -3.06 -14.62
CA GLY A 165 -4.75 -3.33 -13.23
C GLY A 165 -3.33 -2.84 -12.90
N LYS A 166 -2.36 -3.02 -13.82
CA LYS A 166 -0.99 -2.53 -13.66
C LYS A 166 -0.90 -1.01 -13.51
N SER A 167 -1.62 -0.24 -14.36
CA SER A 167 -1.59 1.22 -14.29
C SER A 167 -2.23 1.72 -13.01
N ASN A 168 -3.32 1.11 -12.59
CA ASN A 168 -4.05 1.49 -11.39
C ASN A 168 -3.33 1.06 -10.10
N THR A 169 -2.70 -0.12 -10.07
CA THR A 169 -1.77 -0.49 -8.99
C THR A 169 -0.67 0.56 -8.80
N ASN A 170 -0.05 1.04 -9.90
CA ASN A 170 0.97 2.09 -9.82
C ASN A 170 0.41 3.41 -9.26
N ARG A 171 -0.84 3.76 -9.60
CA ARG A 171 -1.52 4.95 -9.09
C ARG A 171 -1.76 4.85 -7.59
N ILE A 172 -2.23 3.70 -7.11
CA ILE A 172 -2.42 3.45 -5.67
C ILE A 172 -1.09 3.57 -4.94
N LEU A 173 -0.05 2.87 -5.42
CA LEU A 173 1.28 2.92 -4.78
C LEU A 173 1.84 4.34 -4.75
N GLN A 174 1.62 5.13 -5.79
CA GLN A 174 2.03 6.54 -5.82
C GLN A 174 1.26 7.35 -4.78
N LEU A 175 -0.05 7.11 -4.61
CA LEU A 175 -0.87 7.78 -3.58
C LEU A 175 -0.34 7.49 -2.17
N LEU A 176 0.02 6.23 -1.87
CA LEU A 176 0.58 5.84 -0.57
C LEU A 176 1.95 6.50 -0.32
N ASP A 177 2.78 6.57 -1.35
CA ASP A 177 4.08 7.24 -1.30
C ASP A 177 3.93 8.75 -1.08
N GLU A 178 3.05 9.40 -1.84
CA GLU A 178 2.71 10.82 -1.67
C GLU A 178 2.18 11.12 -0.26
N HIS A 179 1.36 10.23 0.31
CA HIS A 179 0.87 10.37 1.68
C HIS A 179 2.03 10.44 2.67
N ASN A 180 3.01 9.54 2.56
CA ASN A 180 4.15 9.53 3.45
C ASN A 180 5.15 10.67 3.20
N GLN A 181 5.25 11.19 1.96
CA GLN A 181 6.16 12.27 1.59
C GLN A 181 5.57 13.66 1.87
N ALA A 182 4.27 13.86 1.62
CA ALA A 182 3.62 15.16 1.71
C ALA A 182 3.42 15.63 3.17
N ASN A 183 3.49 14.73 4.13
CA ASN A 183 3.10 14.98 5.51
C ASN A 183 4.26 15.35 6.44
N ASN A 184 5.34 15.90 5.91
CA ASN A 184 6.43 16.40 6.74
C ASN A 184 5.98 17.51 7.71
N ASP A 185 4.99 18.31 7.34
CA ASP A 185 4.47 19.39 8.17
C ASP A 185 3.46 18.90 9.20
N ASP A 186 2.54 17.99 8.82
CA ASP A 186 1.51 17.44 9.71
C ASP A 186 1.95 16.19 10.47
N LYS A 187 3.11 15.62 10.12
CA LYS A 187 3.74 14.46 10.78
C LYS A 187 2.87 13.20 10.81
N ILE A 188 1.98 13.04 9.85
CA ILE A 188 1.15 11.85 9.68
C ILE A 188 1.84 10.93 8.67
N ASN A 189 2.61 9.98 9.17
CA ASN A 189 3.19 8.92 8.34
C ASN A 189 2.53 7.60 8.72
N SER A 190 2.00 6.89 7.75
CA SER A 190 1.39 5.58 7.95
C SER A 190 2.33 4.47 7.51
N THR A 191 2.39 3.39 8.26
CA THR A 191 2.96 2.13 7.80
C THR A 191 1.89 1.34 7.05
N PHE A 192 2.22 0.87 5.87
CA PHE A 192 1.31 0.06 5.06
C PHE A 192 1.70 -1.41 5.09
N LEU A 193 0.81 -2.25 5.61
CA LEU A 193 0.85 -3.71 5.45
C LEU A 193 -0.01 -4.06 4.25
N ILE A 194 0.58 -4.59 3.19
CA ILE A 194 -0.10 -4.77 1.91
C ILE A 194 -0.15 -6.25 1.56
N ILE A 195 -1.34 -6.81 1.43
CA ILE A 195 -1.51 -8.14 0.86
C ILE A 195 -1.49 -8.05 -0.65
N GLN A 196 -0.56 -8.80 -1.26
CA GLN A 196 -0.45 -8.93 -2.69
C GLN A 196 -0.71 -10.37 -3.11
N GLN A 197 -1.62 -10.55 -4.05
CA GLN A 197 -1.89 -11.84 -4.64
C GLN A 197 -0.76 -12.25 -5.61
N VAL A 198 -0.48 -13.53 -5.65
CA VAL A 198 0.44 -14.14 -6.60
C VAL A 198 -0.31 -15.15 -7.48
N THR A 199 0.09 -15.25 -8.74
CA THR A 199 -0.41 -16.29 -9.65
C THR A 199 0.13 -17.65 -9.21
N LYS A 200 -0.47 -18.75 -9.70
CA LYS A 200 0.01 -20.13 -9.47
C LYS A 200 1.47 -20.34 -9.88
N GLY A 201 2.03 -19.48 -10.73
CA GLY A 201 3.44 -19.49 -11.13
C GLY A 201 4.36 -18.61 -10.27
N GLY A 202 3.86 -18.07 -9.13
CA GLY A 202 4.64 -17.22 -8.23
C GLY A 202 4.87 -15.78 -8.75
N THR A 203 4.20 -15.40 -9.84
CA THR A 203 4.29 -14.04 -10.39
C THR A 203 3.28 -13.12 -9.70
N PHE A 204 3.67 -11.89 -9.41
CA PHE A 204 2.75 -10.88 -8.85
C PHE A 204 1.59 -10.58 -9.79
N VAL A 205 0.38 -10.54 -9.23
CA VAL A 205 -0.78 -9.98 -9.94
C VAL A 205 -0.61 -8.46 -9.94
N GLY A 206 -0.53 -7.84 -11.11
CA GLY A 206 -0.38 -6.39 -11.24
C GLY A 206 1.05 -5.93 -11.56
N SER A 207 1.52 -4.89 -10.89
CA SER A 207 2.77 -4.22 -11.21
C SER A 207 3.98 -4.75 -10.43
N ASN A 208 5.09 -5.07 -11.12
CA ASN A 208 6.37 -5.34 -10.46
C ASN A 208 6.97 -4.11 -9.76
N LYS A 209 6.44 -2.89 -10.00
CA LYS A 209 6.89 -1.66 -9.34
C LYS A 209 6.77 -1.76 -7.82
N ILE A 210 5.82 -2.55 -7.32
CA ILE A 210 5.65 -2.80 -5.89
C ILE A 210 6.96 -3.24 -5.21
N LYS A 211 7.79 -4.05 -5.89
CA LYS A 211 9.09 -4.51 -5.36
C LYS A 211 10.08 -3.37 -5.11
N HIS A 212 9.94 -2.27 -5.84
CA HIS A 212 10.83 -1.11 -5.74
C HIS A 212 10.33 -0.06 -4.74
N MET A 213 9.05 -0.15 -4.34
CA MET A 213 8.40 0.79 -3.43
C MET A 213 8.20 0.19 -2.03
N THR A 214 8.66 -1.04 -1.81
CA THR A 214 8.49 -1.73 -0.53
C THR A 214 9.79 -1.78 0.25
N THR A 215 9.66 -1.56 1.57
CA THR A 215 10.78 -1.65 2.51
C THR A 215 11.09 -3.11 2.84
N ALA A 216 10.06 -3.95 2.94
CA ALA A 216 10.20 -5.37 3.24
C ALA A 216 9.15 -6.19 2.49
N MET A 217 9.50 -7.45 2.21
CA MET A 217 8.59 -8.44 1.61
C MET A 217 8.58 -9.72 2.42
N GLY A 218 7.39 -10.12 2.85
CA GLY A 218 7.14 -11.40 3.50
C GLY A 218 6.46 -12.39 2.55
N HIS A 219 6.69 -13.68 2.75
CA HIS A 219 5.98 -14.73 2.05
C HIS A 219 5.49 -15.78 3.03
N LEU A 220 4.15 -15.90 3.16
CA LEU A 220 3.53 -16.94 3.96
C LEU A 220 3.40 -18.22 3.14
N LYS A 221 3.77 -19.32 3.75
CA LYS A 221 3.64 -20.68 3.19
C LYS A 221 2.99 -21.59 4.21
N PHE A 222 2.32 -22.63 3.73
CA PHE A 222 2.01 -23.76 4.58
C PHE A 222 3.31 -24.44 5.02
N ASP A 223 3.36 -24.85 6.29
CA ASP A 223 4.47 -25.69 6.74
C ASP A 223 4.43 -27.05 6.02
N SER A 224 5.61 -27.72 5.93
CA SER A 224 5.73 -29.06 5.34
C SER A 224 4.80 -30.09 5.99
N ASP A 225 4.44 -29.90 7.25
CA ASP A 225 3.57 -30.76 8.05
C ASP A 225 2.10 -30.34 7.99
N GLY A 226 1.73 -29.41 7.09
CA GLY A 226 0.36 -28.91 6.95
C GLY A 226 -0.09 -27.94 8.06
N GLY A 227 0.82 -27.55 8.93
CA GLY A 227 0.62 -26.48 9.93
C GLY A 227 0.64 -25.07 9.28
N ARG A 228 0.14 -24.10 10.02
CA ARG A 228 0.15 -22.67 9.64
C ARG A 228 1.11 -21.90 10.50
#